data_8af5bcd5a80771361fd913110fea9037
#
_entry.id   8af5bcd5a80771361fd913110fea9037
#
_cell.length_a   1.000
_cell.length_b   1.000
_cell.length_c   1.000
_cell.angle_alpha   90.00
_cell.angle_beta   90.00
_cell.angle_gamma   90.00
#
_symmetry.space_group_name_H-M   'P 1'
#
loop_
_entity.id
_entity.type
_entity.pdbx_description
1 polymer ?
#
loop_
_entity_poly.entity_id
_entity_poly.type
_entity_poly.pdbx_seq_one_letter_code
_entity_poly.pdbx_strand_id
1 'polypeptide(L)'
;MQMTGAEIIIECLKEQGVDTVFGYPGGAILNVYDALYKYKDDIHHILTSHEQGAAHAADGYARATGKVGVCLATSGPGATNLVTGIATAYMDSIPVCLLYTSPSPRDTR
;
A
#
# COMPACT_ATOMS: atom_id res chain seq x y z
N MET A 1 -20.90 5.71 -13.80
CA MET A 1 -20.68 4.89 -12.61
C MET A 1 -20.12 5.76 -11.48
N GLN A 2 -20.69 5.64 -10.31
CA GLN A 2 -20.21 6.39 -9.15
C GLN A 2 -19.43 5.49 -8.21
N MET A 3 -18.24 5.96 -7.81
CA MET A 3 -17.40 5.25 -6.87
C MET A 3 -16.76 6.25 -5.90
N THR A 4 -16.49 5.78 -4.68
CA THR A 4 -15.74 6.61 -3.74
C THR A 4 -14.27 6.67 -4.18
N GLY A 5 -13.53 7.63 -3.64
CA GLY A 5 -12.09 7.71 -3.93
C GLY A 5 -11.35 6.45 -3.52
N ALA A 6 -11.75 5.85 -2.39
CA ALA A 6 -11.13 4.61 -1.93
C ALA A 6 -11.38 3.47 -2.92
N GLU A 7 -12.59 3.36 -3.45
CA GLU A 7 -12.90 2.34 -4.45
C GLU A 7 -12.13 2.56 -5.75
N ILE A 8 -11.93 3.83 -6.13
CA ILE A 8 -11.14 4.16 -7.31
C ILE A 8 -9.70 3.68 -7.15
N ILE A 9 -9.12 3.86 -5.98
CA ILE A 9 -7.76 3.37 -5.70
C ILE A 9 -7.69 1.87 -5.93
N ILE A 10 -8.66 1.11 -5.41
CA ILE A 10 -8.66 -0.34 -5.55
C ILE A 10 -8.84 -0.75 -7.01
N GLU A 11 -9.74 -0.08 -7.73
CA GLU A 11 -9.94 -0.39 -9.15
C GLU A 11 -8.68 -0.09 -9.97
N CYS A 12 -7.96 0.98 -9.64
CA CYS A 12 -6.69 1.29 -10.30
C CYS A 12 -5.65 0.20 -10.04
N LEU A 13 -5.58 -0.32 -8.82
CA LEU A 13 -4.67 -1.42 -8.51
C LEU A 13 -5.02 -2.66 -9.33
N LYS A 14 -6.30 -2.98 -9.47
CA LYS A 14 -6.75 -4.10 -10.30
C LYS A 14 -6.33 -3.91 -11.75
N GLU A 15 -6.52 -2.71 -12.29
CA GLU A 15 -6.13 -2.41 -13.68
C GLU A 15 -4.63 -2.60 -13.92
N GLN A 16 -3.82 -2.33 -12.89
CA GLN A 16 -2.38 -2.50 -12.98
C GLN A 16 -1.93 -3.94 -12.74
N GLY A 17 -2.88 -4.86 -12.58
CA GLY A 17 -2.55 -6.26 -12.38
C GLY A 17 -2.14 -6.61 -10.96
N VAL A 18 -2.44 -5.75 -9.99
CA VAL A 18 -2.12 -6.01 -8.59
C VAL A 18 -3.17 -6.94 -8.00
N ASP A 19 -2.73 -8.06 -7.45
CA ASP A 19 -3.60 -9.02 -6.79
C ASP A 19 -3.23 -9.27 -5.31
N THR A 20 -2.15 -8.68 -4.85
CA THR A 20 -1.67 -8.88 -3.48
C THR A 20 -1.13 -7.56 -2.94
N VAL A 21 -1.54 -7.21 -1.72
CA VAL A 21 -1.05 -6.02 -1.02
C VAL A 21 -0.70 -6.39 0.41
N PHE A 22 0.23 -5.67 0.99
CA PHE A 22 0.70 -5.89 2.35
C PHE A 22 0.43 -4.64 3.17
N GLY A 23 0.00 -4.77 4.40
CA GLY A 23 -0.25 -3.57 5.16
C GLY A 23 -0.66 -3.79 6.61
N TYR A 24 -0.75 -2.67 7.32
CA TYR A 24 -1.22 -2.62 8.68
C TYR A 24 -2.22 -1.46 8.79
N PRO A 25 -3.45 -1.70 9.25
CA PRO A 25 -4.48 -0.67 9.24
C PRO A 25 -4.29 0.40 10.32
N GLY A 26 -4.92 1.53 10.09
CA GLY A 26 -4.96 2.63 11.04
C GLY A 26 -6.07 3.58 10.65
N GLY A 27 -6.36 4.57 11.51
CA GLY A 27 -7.54 5.43 11.35
C GLY A 27 -7.66 6.12 10.01
N ALA A 28 -6.57 6.71 9.53
CA ALA A 28 -6.62 7.53 8.31
C ALA A 28 -6.80 6.71 7.03
N ILE A 29 -6.49 5.42 7.05
CA ILE A 29 -6.59 4.57 5.86
C ILE A 29 -7.79 3.61 5.92
N LEU A 30 -8.66 3.77 6.91
CA LEU A 30 -9.79 2.86 7.08
C LEU A 30 -10.72 2.81 5.86
N ASN A 31 -10.93 3.93 5.19
CA ASN A 31 -11.79 3.94 4.01
C ASN A 31 -11.23 3.06 2.89
N VAL A 32 -9.91 3.02 2.73
CA VAL A 32 -9.25 2.15 1.76
C VAL A 32 -9.41 0.69 2.19
N TYR A 33 -9.26 0.41 3.47
CA TYR A 33 -9.45 -0.96 3.99
C TYR A 33 -10.90 -1.43 3.85
N ASP A 34 -11.86 -0.53 4.02
CA ASP A 34 -13.26 -0.87 3.80
C ASP A 34 -13.50 -1.23 2.33
N ALA A 35 -12.91 -0.47 1.41
CA ALA A 35 -12.99 -0.78 -0.01
C ALA A 35 -12.30 -2.11 -0.32
N LEU A 36 -11.14 -2.38 0.29
CA LEU A 36 -10.46 -3.66 0.12
C LEU A 36 -11.34 -4.84 0.50
N TYR A 37 -12.13 -4.69 1.55
CA TYR A 37 -13.03 -5.76 1.97
C TYR A 37 -14.04 -6.09 0.87
N LYS A 38 -14.55 -5.08 0.16
CA LYS A 38 -15.48 -5.31 -0.96
C LYS A 38 -14.82 -6.07 -2.10
N TYR A 39 -13.52 -5.88 -2.28
CA TYR A 39 -12.75 -6.48 -3.38
C TYR A 39 -11.90 -7.65 -2.90
N LYS A 40 -12.26 -8.27 -1.79
CA LYS A 40 -11.44 -9.33 -1.17
C LYS A 40 -11.20 -10.54 -2.06
N ASP A 41 -12.08 -10.76 -3.04
CA ASP A 41 -11.92 -11.87 -3.98
C ASP A 41 -10.96 -11.51 -5.12
N ASP A 42 -10.69 -10.24 -5.33
CA ASP A 42 -9.83 -9.76 -6.41
C ASP A 42 -8.43 -9.40 -5.93
N ILE A 43 -8.33 -8.83 -4.71
CA ILE A 43 -7.06 -8.43 -4.14
C ILE A 43 -6.91 -9.06 -2.76
N HIS A 44 -5.84 -9.81 -2.60
CA HIS A 44 -5.52 -10.47 -1.33
C HIS A 44 -4.70 -9.52 -0.46
N HIS A 45 -5.20 -9.21 0.73
CA HIS A 45 -4.49 -8.37 1.69
C HIS A 45 -3.79 -9.26 2.72
N ILE A 46 -2.50 -9.06 2.88
CA ILE A 46 -1.72 -9.77 3.88
C ILE A 46 -1.43 -8.81 5.02
N LEU A 47 -1.98 -9.10 6.18
CA LEU A 47 -1.81 -8.27 7.37
C LEU A 47 -0.44 -8.54 7.98
N THR A 48 0.31 -7.47 8.23
CA THR A 48 1.57 -7.56 8.95
C THR A 48 1.41 -7.00 10.35
N SER A 49 2.34 -7.32 11.23
CA SER A 49 2.30 -6.81 12.61
C SER A 49 2.93 -5.42 12.75
N HIS A 50 3.58 -4.95 11.70
CA HIS A 50 4.27 -3.66 11.69
C HIS A 50 4.42 -3.21 10.25
N GLU A 51 4.33 -1.92 10.00
CA GLU A 51 4.44 -1.37 8.65
C GLU A 51 5.79 -1.67 8.00
N GLN A 52 6.86 -1.70 8.80
CA GLN A 52 8.17 -2.06 8.28
C GLN A 52 8.14 -3.46 7.66
N GLY A 53 7.44 -4.39 8.31
CA GLY A 53 7.25 -5.74 7.76
C GLY A 53 6.49 -5.71 6.44
N ALA A 54 5.50 -4.83 6.33
CA ALA A 54 4.75 -4.70 5.09
C ALA A 54 5.64 -4.19 3.95
N ALA A 55 6.48 -3.18 4.23
CA ALA A 55 7.39 -2.64 3.22
C ALA A 55 8.40 -3.70 2.78
N HIS A 56 8.97 -4.45 3.73
CA HIS A 56 9.90 -5.52 3.38
C HIS A 56 9.22 -6.66 2.62
N ALA A 57 7.96 -6.98 2.97
CA ALA A 57 7.21 -7.99 2.25
C ALA A 57 6.95 -7.57 0.81
N ALA A 58 6.59 -6.30 0.61
CA ALA A 58 6.37 -5.76 -0.74
C ALA A 58 7.66 -5.81 -1.56
N ASP A 59 8.79 -5.46 -0.94
CA ASP A 59 10.11 -5.54 -1.58
C ASP A 59 10.42 -6.98 -1.99
N GLY A 60 10.24 -7.93 -1.07
CA GLY A 60 10.47 -9.35 -1.36
C GLY A 60 9.55 -9.88 -2.44
N TYR A 61 8.29 -9.48 -2.42
CA TYR A 61 7.32 -9.86 -3.44
C TYR A 61 7.76 -9.39 -4.83
N ALA A 62 8.21 -8.13 -4.91
CA ALA A 62 8.67 -7.58 -6.18
C ALA A 62 9.90 -8.31 -6.69
N ARG A 63 10.85 -8.63 -5.81
CA ARG A 63 12.04 -9.39 -6.18
C ARG A 63 11.71 -10.78 -6.68
N ALA A 64 10.77 -11.44 -6.02
CA ALA A 64 10.42 -12.83 -6.35
C ALA A 64 9.56 -12.95 -7.61
N THR A 65 8.67 -12.01 -7.84
CA THR A 65 7.68 -12.12 -8.93
C THR A 65 8.01 -11.27 -10.15
N GLY A 66 8.85 -10.26 -10.01
CA GLY A 66 9.07 -9.27 -11.07
C GLY A 66 7.93 -8.28 -11.22
N LYS A 67 6.95 -8.31 -10.32
CA LYS A 67 5.83 -7.37 -10.32
C LYS A 67 6.10 -6.26 -9.29
N VAL A 68 5.31 -5.19 -9.37
CA VAL A 68 5.39 -4.13 -8.36
C VAL A 68 4.80 -4.64 -7.05
N GLY A 69 5.54 -4.47 -5.95
CA GLY A 69 5.05 -4.79 -4.62
C GLY A 69 4.28 -3.59 -4.06
N VAL A 70 3.13 -3.82 -3.45
CA VAL A 70 2.28 -2.75 -2.94
C VAL A 70 2.12 -2.89 -1.43
N CYS A 71 2.35 -1.81 -0.69
CA CYS A 71 2.10 -1.79 0.75
C CYS A 71 1.25 -0.59 1.14
N LEU A 72 0.47 -0.77 2.20
CA LEU A 72 -0.49 0.21 2.69
C LEU A 72 -0.14 0.61 4.12
N ALA A 73 -0.23 1.89 4.42
CA ALA A 73 0.01 2.37 5.78
C ALA A 73 -0.87 3.58 6.07
N THR A 74 -1.15 3.80 7.35
CA THR A 74 -1.84 5.00 7.77
C THR A 74 -0.85 6.15 7.91
N SER A 75 -1.36 7.35 8.14
CA SER A 75 -0.53 8.56 8.31
C SER A 75 0.29 8.49 9.61
N GLY A 76 1.25 9.40 9.73
CA GLY A 76 2.08 9.53 10.94
C GLY A 76 3.05 8.38 11.08
N PRO A 77 3.09 7.73 12.26
CA PRO A 77 4.04 6.63 12.48
C PRO A 77 3.85 5.46 11.52
N GLY A 78 2.62 5.25 11.00
CA GLY A 78 2.40 4.23 9.98
C GLY A 78 3.25 4.49 8.75
N ALA A 79 3.19 5.70 8.21
CA ALA A 79 3.97 6.07 7.04
C ALA A 79 5.47 6.11 7.34
N THR A 80 5.87 6.63 8.50
CA THR A 80 7.30 6.71 8.84
C THR A 80 7.92 5.34 9.09
N ASN A 81 7.11 4.37 9.50
CA ASN A 81 7.60 3.01 9.69
C ASN A 81 7.92 2.28 8.39
N LEU A 82 7.60 2.88 7.24
CA LEU A 82 7.94 2.32 5.93
C LEU A 82 9.38 2.64 5.51
N VAL A 83 10.03 3.58 6.18
CA VAL A 83 11.30 4.17 5.69
C VAL A 83 12.40 3.14 5.46
N THR A 84 12.60 2.21 6.39
CA THR A 84 13.65 1.20 6.25
C THR A 84 13.41 0.31 5.03
N GLY A 85 12.16 -0.12 4.84
CA GLY A 85 11.81 -0.94 3.67
C GLY A 85 11.96 -0.17 2.36
N ILE A 86 11.59 1.11 2.37
CA ILE A 86 11.78 1.98 1.21
C ILE A 86 13.27 2.11 0.88
N ALA A 87 14.10 2.34 1.89
CA ALA A 87 15.54 2.47 1.68
C ALA A 87 16.12 1.19 1.08
N THR A 88 15.69 0.02 1.58
CA THR A 88 16.13 -1.26 1.05
C THR A 88 15.76 -1.42 -0.43
N ALA A 89 14.50 -1.12 -0.76
CA ALA A 89 14.06 -1.21 -2.14
C ALA A 89 14.78 -0.20 -3.05
N TYR A 90 14.96 1.01 -2.54
CA TYR A 90 15.61 2.08 -3.30
C TYR A 90 17.06 1.72 -3.67
N MET A 91 17.79 1.13 -2.72
CA MET A 91 19.20 0.77 -2.96
C MET A 91 19.37 -0.21 -4.12
N ASP A 92 18.39 -1.08 -4.33
CA ASP A 92 18.45 -2.11 -5.36
C ASP A 92 17.52 -1.83 -6.53
N SER A 93 16.88 -0.66 -6.58
CA SER A 93 15.94 -0.25 -7.62
C SER A 93 14.75 -1.21 -7.76
N ILE A 94 14.25 -1.70 -6.63
CA ILE A 94 13.12 -2.62 -6.61
C ILE A 94 11.80 -1.82 -6.67
N PRO A 95 10.85 -2.18 -7.55
CA PRO A 95 9.62 -1.41 -7.71
C PRO A 95 8.63 -1.70 -6.59
N VAL A 96 8.46 -0.73 -5.71
CA VAL A 96 7.49 -0.81 -4.61
C VAL A 96 6.59 0.41 -4.66
N CYS A 97 5.28 0.18 -4.56
CA CYS A 97 4.28 1.23 -4.50
C CYS A 97 3.82 1.39 -3.06
N LEU A 98 3.86 2.60 -2.57
CA LEU A 98 3.45 2.93 -1.21
C LEU A 98 2.15 3.69 -1.26
N LEU A 99 1.13 3.17 -0.59
CA LEU A 99 -0.13 3.86 -0.42
C LEU A 99 -0.27 4.24 1.04
N TYR A 100 -0.23 5.53 1.31
CA TYR A 100 -0.37 6.04 2.67
C TYR A 100 -1.13 7.36 2.63
N THR A 101 -1.73 7.71 3.76
CA THR A 101 -2.53 8.93 3.86
C THR A 101 -1.78 9.92 4.74
N SER A 102 -1.31 10.99 4.13
CA SER A 102 -0.61 12.04 4.84
C SER A 102 -0.68 13.29 3.97
N PRO A 103 -1.00 14.46 4.53
CA PRO A 103 -1.08 15.66 3.69
C PRO A 103 0.29 16.02 3.15
N SER A 104 0.31 16.39 1.87
CA SER A 104 1.49 16.93 1.23
C SER A 104 1.54 18.43 1.52
N PRO A 105 2.71 19.07 1.56
CA PRO A 105 2.78 20.52 1.62
C PRO A 105 1.99 21.23 0.53
N ARG A 106 1.79 20.56 -0.60
CA ARG A 106 0.96 21.10 -1.68
C ARG A 106 -0.51 21.20 -1.30
N ASP A 107 -0.98 20.29 -0.46
CA ASP A 107 -2.39 20.22 -0.08
C ASP A 107 -2.79 21.30 0.91
N THR A 108 -1.83 21.93 1.56
CA THR A 108 -2.07 22.91 2.60
C THR A 108 -1.99 24.36 2.12
N ARG A 109 -1.87 24.58 0.83
CA ARG A 109 -1.79 25.93 0.26
C ARG A 109 -3.10 26.41 -0.28
#